data_38c394f1b26cdd7779e1431baca91684
#
_entry.id   38c394f1b26cdd7779e1431baca91684
#
_cell.length_a   1.000
_cell.length_b   1.000
_cell.length_c   1.000
_cell.angle_alpha   90.00
_cell.angle_beta   90.00
_cell.angle_gamma   90.00
#
_symmetry.space_group_name_H-M   'P 1'
#
loop_
_entity.id
_entity.type
_entity.pdbx_description
1 polymer ?
#
loop_
_entity_poly.entity_id
_entity_poly.type
_entity_poly.pdbx_seq_one_letter_code
_entity_poly.pdbx_strand_id
1 'polypeptide(L)'
;MTNERKIDATGRPLSAVLHSVRVPAHSYVMAVFAGTFFSALAFYLEYTFAGSVLFLLTWLIVPALALTDRLKFNGKRIYRSGLVPKAWAYLSGSRFWLKARDVEQIETHLSPTLRRGGRVYFRYSSEVRANGVQFSFRSGGSDYREFARALFSAVSEEVLDAGSIELRDYLSEPRETRLLAKSSDIPPADVLESAFRTSSAKRRKAMAKTDTDPGHSSEKAFGLRQLGNQLRLSGSLLQAMESFRRAASIRPDDAWLLFDFARCIQLFAGTEGDVRLERKAAAMLRLAERRAGNDGRLLARLGECYFQLGEWGRSRTAFAKSAEAIGDHFRAVRGMAEIALRDGKLAHVVHNFSAASRSAESRAARRWSEAEAEYFSRLSNDDEYLEMELGRVNLLDTLERWRGISFRLCLIGLPVIGLGLYFDDATTANCGWILSGGSLVLWTLLSLASRAFTPRISPELLGED
;
A
#
# COMPACT_ATOMS: atom_id res chain seq x y z
N MET A 1 6.38 38.01 -13.93
CA MET A 1 6.33 36.76 -13.10
C MET A 1 7.65 36.06 -13.27
N THR A 2 8.60 36.36 -12.43
CA THR A 2 9.99 35.88 -12.46
C THR A 2 10.03 34.46 -11.94
N ASN A 3 10.42 33.52 -12.78
CA ASN A 3 10.58 32.09 -12.48
C ASN A 3 11.91 31.94 -11.71
N GLU A 4 11.87 32.09 -10.39
CA GLU A 4 13.03 31.83 -9.54
C GLU A 4 13.37 30.32 -9.62
N ARG A 5 14.44 30.01 -10.33
CA ARG A 5 15.06 28.69 -10.33
C ARG A 5 15.68 28.47 -8.95
N LYS A 6 15.03 27.69 -8.11
CA LYS A 6 15.64 27.21 -6.87
C LYS A 6 16.87 26.40 -7.22
N ILE A 7 18.02 26.84 -6.79
CA ILE A 7 19.35 26.23 -6.99
C ILE A 7 19.71 25.54 -5.68
N ASP A 8 20.27 24.31 -5.72
CA ASP A 8 20.79 23.62 -4.53
C ASP A 8 22.13 24.25 -4.07
N ALA A 9 22.64 23.83 -2.91
CA ALA A 9 23.91 24.30 -2.34
C ALA A 9 25.12 24.03 -3.26
N THR A 10 24.95 23.29 -4.36
CA THR A 10 25.99 22.97 -5.36
C THR A 10 25.78 23.70 -6.69
N GLY A 11 24.83 24.65 -6.78
CA GLY A 11 24.57 25.45 -7.99
C GLY A 11 23.79 24.73 -9.08
N ARG A 12 23.22 23.55 -8.84
CA ARG A 12 22.41 22.80 -9.81
C ARG A 12 20.93 23.15 -9.68
N PRO A 13 20.20 23.29 -10.80
CA PRO A 13 18.77 23.53 -10.75
C PRO A 13 18.06 22.33 -10.08
N LEU A 14 17.32 22.58 -9.00
CA LEU A 14 16.54 21.58 -8.22
C LEU A 14 15.53 20.79 -9.09
N SER A 15 15.30 21.21 -10.33
CA SER A 15 14.39 20.56 -11.28
C SER A 15 14.96 19.32 -11.98
N ALA A 16 16.20 18.90 -11.69
CA ALA A 16 16.90 17.84 -12.41
C ALA A 16 17.16 16.55 -11.59
N VAL A 17 16.73 16.48 -10.32
CA VAL A 17 16.90 15.24 -9.55
C VAL A 17 15.87 14.22 -10.02
N LEU A 18 16.34 13.21 -10.75
CA LEU A 18 15.53 12.13 -11.25
C LEU A 18 15.52 10.98 -10.23
N HIS A 19 14.41 10.87 -9.51
CA HIS A 19 14.21 9.71 -8.61
C HIS A 19 13.69 8.52 -9.41
N SER A 20 14.23 7.34 -9.17
CA SER A 20 13.80 6.12 -9.87
C SER A 20 13.65 4.96 -8.93
N VAL A 21 12.60 4.14 -9.13
CA VAL A 21 12.34 2.93 -8.37
C VAL A 21 12.05 1.76 -9.32
N ARG A 22 12.41 0.55 -8.93
CA ARG A 22 12.10 -0.66 -9.71
C ARG A 22 10.61 -0.97 -9.65
N VAL A 23 10.07 -1.36 -10.79
CA VAL A 23 8.69 -1.87 -10.88
C VAL A 23 8.67 -3.34 -10.42
N PRO A 24 7.57 -3.82 -9.81
CA PRO A 24 7.45 -5.23 -9.42
C PRO A 24 7.66 -6.18 -10.59
N ALA A 25 8.55 -7.17 -10.41
CA ALA A 25 8.97 -8.06 -11.48
C ALA A 25 8.00 -9.23 -11.78
N HIS A 26 6.79 -9.25 -11.21
CA HIS A 26 5.86 -10.39 -11.36
C HIS A 26 5.61 -10.80 -12.81
N SER A 27 5.33 -9.83 -13.69
CA SER A 27 5.06 -10.12 -15.11
C SER A 27 6.29 -10.71 -15.81
N TYR A 28 7.49 -10.27 -15.44
CA TYR A 28 8.73 -10.81 -16.00
C TYR A 28 9.06 -12.20 -15.47
N VAL A 29 8.81 -12.47 -14.19
CA VAL A 29 8.94 -13.81 -13.60
C VAL A 29 8.01 -14.79 -14.30
N MET A 30 6.76 -14.41 -14.53
CA MET A 30 5.81 -15.24 -15.27
C MET A 30 6.23 -15.43 -16.74
N ALA A 31 6.80 -14.42 -17.38
CA ALA A 31 7.33 -14.55 -18.74
C ALA A 31 8.53 -15.52 -18.80
N VAL A 32 9.43 -15.48 -17.79
CA VAL A 32 10.53 -16.46 -17.68
C VAL A 32 9.98 -17.87 -17.46
N PHE A 33 9.00 -18.03 -16.58
CA PHE A 33 8.36 -19.33 -16.34
C PHE A 33 7.73 -19.88 -17.62
N ALA A 34 6.91 -19.09 -18.31
CA ALA A 34 6.24 -19.48 -19.53
C ALA A 34 7.26 -19.79 -20.66
N GLY A 35 8.26 -18.93 -20.84
CA GLY A 35 9.29 -19.13 -21.85
C GLY A 35 10.13 -20.38 -21.60
N THR A 36 10.48 -20.67 -20.34
CA THR A 36 11.20 -21.91 -19.96
C THR A 36 10.33 -23.13 -20.22
N PHE A 37 9.04 -23.06 -19.86
CA PHE A 37 8.09 -24.14 -20.12
C PHE A 37 7.97 -24.44 -21.62
N PHE A 38 7.75 -23.44 -22.47
CA PHE A 38 7.64 -23.64 -23.92
C PHE A 38 8.95 -24.05 -24.59
N SER A 39 10.09 -23.60 -24.05
CA SER A 39 11.42 -24.09 -24.49
C SER A 39 11.58 -25.59 -24.19
N ALA A 40 11.22 -26.02 -22.98
CA ALA A 40 11.26 -27.44 -22.60
C ALA A 40 10.29 -28.28 -23.45
N LEU A 41 9.10 -27.78 -23.75
CA LEU A 41 8.15 -28.43 -24.68
C LEU A 41 8.73 -28.55 -26.10
N ALA A 42 9.41 -27.52 -26.61
CA ALA A 42 10.04 -27.56 -27.92
C ALA A 42 11.17 -28.60 -27.97
N PHE A 43 11.98 -28.74 -26.91
CA PHE A 43 12.97 -29.81 -26.80
C PHE A 43 12.32 -31.20 -26.75
N TYR A 44 11.23 -31.35 -26.02
CA TYR A 44 10.47 -32.61 -25.96
C TYR A 44 9.89 -33.01 -27.33
N LEU A 45 9.47 -32.04 -28.15
CA LEU A 45 8.98 -32.24 -29.49
C LEU A 45 10.10 -32.33 -30.55
N GLU A 46 11.34 -32.47 -30.13
CA GLU A 46 12.56 -32.59 -30.96
C GLU A 46 12.93 -31.32 -31.77
N TYR A 47 12.22 -30.19 -31.55
CA TYR A 47 12.56 -28.89 -32.16
C TYR A 47 13.74 -28.22 -31.44
N THR A 48 14.94 -28.89 -31.45
CA THR A 48 16.10 -28.47 -30.63
C THR A 48 16.57 -27.04 -30.92
N PHE A 49 16.59 -26.63 -32.19
CA PHE A 49 16.97 -25.26 -32.57
C PHE A 49 15.99 -24.23 -32.00
N ALA A 50 14.68 -24.43 -32.20
CA ALA A 50 13.64 -23.53 -31.68
C ALA A 50 13.64 -23.49 -30.14
N GLY A 51 13.81 -24.65 -29.49
CA GLY A 51 13.94 -24.76 -28.03
C GLY A 51 15.12 -23.96 -27.49
N SER A 52 16.30 -24.10 -28.14
CA SER A 52 17.52 -23.37 -27.74
C SER A 52 17.38 -21.87 -27.92
N VAL A 53 16.84 -21.43 -29.05
CA VAL A 53 16.59 -19.98 -29.29
C VAL A 53 15.62 -19.42 -28.25
N LEU A 54 14.51 -20.11 -28.01
CA LEU A 54 13.50 -19.66 -27.02
C LEU A 54 14.07 -19.63 -25.61
N PHE A 55 14.90 -20.61 -25.24
CA PHE A 55 15.59 -20.63 -23.95
C PHE A 55 16.52 -19.43 -23.78
N LEU A 56 17.38 -19.17 -24.76
CA LEU A 56 18.30 -18.04 -24.74
C LEU A 56 17.56 -16.70 -24.69
N LEU A 57 16.52 -16.52 -25.51
CA LEU A 57 15.70 -15.32 -25.48
C LEU A 57 15.05 -15.11 -24.12
N THR A 58 14.51 -16.17 -23.53
CA THR A 58 13.86 -16.13 -22.22
C THR A 58 14.83 -15.74 -21.11
N TRP A 59 15.98 -16.39 -21.01
CA TRP A 59 16.91 -16.20 -19.90
C TRP A 59 17.85 -15.00 -20.07
N LEU A 60 18.03 -14.50 -21.28
CA LEU A 60 18.89 -13.33 -21.53
C LEU A 60 18.06 -12.05 -21.67
N ILE A 61 17.03 -12.07 -22.51
CA ILE A 61 16.27 -10.85 -22.85
C ILE A 61 15.28 -10.48 -21.75
N VAL A 62 14.51 -11.43 -21.21
CA VAL A 62 13.46 -11.10 -20.23
C VAL A 62 14.06 -10.49 -18.95
N PRO A 63 15.14 -11.03 -18.34
CA PRO A 63 15.80 -10.38 -17.21
C PRO A 63 16.39 -9.01 -17.56
N ALA A 64 17.01 -8.86 -18.74
CA ALA A 64 17.52 -7.58 -19.19
C ALA A 64 16.41 -6.52 -19.32
N LEU A 65 15.27 -6.89 -19.88
CA LEU A 65 14.09 -6.01 -19.96
C LEU A 65 13.57 -5.63 -18.57
N ALA A 66 13.51 -6.60 -17.64
CA ALA A 66 13.10 -6.36 -16.25
C ALA A 66 14.02 -5.37 -15.51
N LEU A 67 15.33 -5.42 -15.77
CA LEU A 67 16.30 -4.50 -15.18
C LEU A 67 16.17 -3.06 -15.70
N THR A 68 15.69 -2.90 -16.95
CA THR A 68 15.48 -1.57 -17.56
C THR A 68 14.14 -0.94 -17.17
N ASP A 69 13.20 -1.74 -16.67
CA ASP A 69 11.85 -1.27 -16.31
C ASP A 69 11.86 -0.57 -14.94
N ARG A 70 11.79 0.75 -14.98
CA ARG A 70 11.80 1.60 -13.79
C ARG A 70 10.71 2.65 -13.85
N LEU A 71 10.13 2.94 -12.71
CA LEU A 71 9.29 4.12 -12.53
C LEU A 71 10.18 5.30 -12.15
N LYS A 72 10.04 6.41 -12.87
CA LYS A 72 10.85 7.62 -12.70
C LYS A 72 9.96 8.81 -12.38
N PHE A 73 10.45 9.68 -11.50
CA PHE A 73 9.81 10.92 -11.11
C PHE A 73 10.80 12.09 -11.23
N ASN A 74 10.40 13.14 -11.92
CA ASN A 74 11.21 14.33 -12.16
C ASN A 74 10.68 15.60 -11.45
N GLY A 75 9.94 15.43 -10.33
CA GLY A 75 9.30 16.54 -9.61
C GLY A 75 7.98 17.03 -10.22
N LYS A 76 7.68 16.71 -11.48
CA LYS A 76 6.44 17.15 -12.17
C LYS A 76 5.67 16.00 -12.81
N ARG A 77 6.38 14.97 -13.29
CA ARG A 77 5.80 13.85 -14.03
C ARG A 77 6.34 12.53 -13.50
N ILE A 78 5.44 11.58 -13.37
CA ILE A 78 5.74 10.17 -13.11
C ILE A 78 5.67 9.48 -14.47
N TYR A 79 6.66 8.69 -14.82
CA TYR A 79 6.66 7.93 -16.08
C TYR A 79 7.39 6.61 -15.92
N ARG A 80 6.90 5.60 -16.61
CA ARG A 80 7.52 4.29 -16.65
C ARG A 80 8.54 4.26 -17.78
N SER A 81 9.79 3.96 -17.45
CA SER A 81 10.89 3.82 -18.41
C SER A 81 11.11 2.32 -18.66
N GLY A 82 11.39 1.95 -19.88
CA GLY A 82 11.62 0.57 -20.31
C GLY A 82 11.13 0.35 -21.73
N LEU A 83 11.64 -0.68 -22.41
CA LEU A 83 11.21 -0.99 -23.78
C LEU A 83 9.79 -1.57 -23.81
N VAL A 84 9.49 -2.52 -22.92
CA VAL A 84 8.18 -3.20 -22.86
C VAL A 84 7.04 -2.20 -22.55
N PRO A 85 7.12 -1.35 -21.51
CA PRO A 85 6.07 -0.35 -21.27
C PRO A 85 5.86 0.62 -22.41
N LYS A 86 6.92 1.04 -23.10
CA LYS A 86 6.82 1.94 -24.26
C LYS A 86 6.16 1.24 -25.45
N ALA A 87 6.56 0.01 -25.75
CA ALA A 87 5.96 -0.78 -26.82
C ALA A 87 4.48 -1.04 -26.53
N TRP A 88 4.14 -1.42 -25.28
CA TRP A 88 2.75 -1.62 -24.88
C TRP A 88 1.92 -0.34 -24.99
N ALA A 89 2.46 0.80 -24.54
CA ALA A 89 1.78 2.09 -24.66
C ALA A 89 1.52 2.48 -26.13
N TYR A 90 2.46 2.17 -27.02
CA TYR A 90 2.30 2.40 -28.44
C TYR A 90 1.18 1.53 -29.06
N LEU A 91 1.14 0.24 -28.68
CA LEU A 91 0.14 -0.73 -29.18
C LEU A 91 -1.26 -0.48 -28.61
N SER A 92 -1.36 -0.15 -27.31
CA SER A 92 -2.63 0.01 -26.62
C SER A 92 -3.18 1.45 -26.62
N GLY A 93 -2.41 2.42 -27.14
CA GLY A 93 -2.75 3.85 -27.06
C GLY A 93 -2.76 4.39 -25.62
N SER A 94 -2.31 3.60 -24.63
CA SER A 94 -2.33 3.97 -23.24
C SER A 94 -1.21 4.96 -22.89
N ARG A 95 -1.48 5.81 -21.89
CA ARG A 95 -0.46 6.75 -21.42
C ARG A 95 0.52 6.04 -20.49
N PHE A 96 1.82 6.19 -20.71
CA PHE A 96 2.90 5.68 -19.85
C PHE A 96 3.46 6.72 -18.88
N TRP A 97 2.79 7.89 -18.77
CA TRP A 97 3.19 8.98 -17.89
C TRP A 97 1.98 9.69 -17.28
N LEU A 98 2.18 10.25 -16.08
CA LEU A 98 1.21 11.04 -15.33
C LEU A 98 1.87 12.32 -14.84
N LYS A 99 1.11 13.44 -14.76
CA LYS A 99 1.55 14.61 -14.01
C LYS A 99 1.23 14.42 -12.54
N ALA A 100 2.13 14.83 -11.64
CA ALA A 100 1.90 14.74 -10.20
C ALA A 100 0.60 15.47 -9.76
N ARG A 101 0.28 16.60 -10.39
CA ARG A 101 -0.95 17.36 -10.12
C ARG A 101 -2.25 16.68 -10.58
N ASP A 102 -2.15 15.68 -11.44
CA ASP A 102 -3.31 14.94 -11.98
C ASP A 102 -3.51 13.60 -11.25
N VAL A 103 -2.69 13.30 -10.23
CA VAL A 103 -2.83 12.11 -9.39
C VAL A 103 -4.12 12.23 -8.58
N GLU A 104 -4.97 11.23 -8.68
CA GLU A 104 -6.28 11.17 -8.03
C GLU A 104 -6.21 10.46 -6.69
N GLN A 105 -5.37 9.44 -6.60
CA GLN A 105 -5.25 8.64 -5.38
C GLN A 105 -3.87 7.99 -5.28
N ILE A 106 -3.30 7.98 -4.08
CA ILE A 106 -2.13 7.18 -3.72
C ILE A 106 -2.48 6.35 -2.50
N GLU A 107 -2.39 5.05 -2.64
CA GLU A 107 -2.59 4.08 -1.57
C GLU A 107 -1.30 3.36 -1.25
N THR A 108 -0.99 3.20 0.03
CA THR A 108 0.19 2.47 0.47
C THR A 108 -0.18 1.38 1.45
N HIS A 109 0.05 0.14 1.04
CA HIS A 109 -0.15 -1.05 1.84
C HIS A 109 1.15 -1.48 2.50
N LEU A 110 1.04 -1.82 3.78
CA LEU A 110 2.12 -2.30 4.62
C LEU A 110 1.94 -3.79 4.87
N SER A 111 2.90 -4.60 4.42
CA SER A 111 2.87 -6.05 4.63
C SER A 111 4.07 -6.49 5.48
N PRO A 112 3.88 -7.15 6.63
CA PRO A 112 4.97 -7.76 7.37
C PRO A 112 5.49 -8.97 6.58
N THR A 113 6.82 -9.07 6.38
CA THR A 113 7.41 -10.16 5.58
C THR A 113 8.23 -11.13 6.39
N LEU A 114 8.99 -10.64 7.35
CA LEU A 114 9.89 -11.46 8.16
C LEU A 114 10.06 -10.81 9.52
N ARG A 115 10.10 -11.64 10.57
CA ARG A 115 10.49 -11.23 11.92
C ARG A 115 11.83 -11.86 12.28
N ARG A 116 12.78 -11.05 12.73
CA ARG A 116 14.07 -11.53 13.21
C ARG A 116 14.64 -10.58 14.27
N GLY A 117 15.05 -11.13 15.43
CA GLY A 117 15.71 -10.37 16.49
C GLY A 117 14.88 -9.19 17.00
N GLY A 118 13.59 -9.41 17.30
CA GLY A 118 12.68 -8.35 17.79
C GLY A 118 12.31 -7.27 16.77
N ARG A 119 12.70 -7.42 15.51
CA ARG A 119 12.38 -6.53 14.40
C ARG A 119 11.45 -7.19 13.42
N VAL A 120 10.54 -6.40 12.86
CA VAL A 120 9.65 -6.80 11.77
C VAL A 120 10.11 -6.11 10.49
N TYR A 121 10.33 -6.89 9.45
CA TYR A 121 10.67 -6.34 8.14
C TYR A 121 9.37 -6.09 7.37
N PHE A 122 9.13 -4.83 7.05
CA PHE A 122 7.96 -4.43 6.28
C PHE A 122 8.28 -4.30 4.80
N ARG A 123 7.33 -4.72 3.99
CA ARG A 123 7.29 -4.42 2.57
C ARG A 123 6.19 -3.40 2.33
N TYR A 124 6.56 -2.25 1.82
CA TYR A 124 5.63 -1.22 1.37
C TYR A 124 5.30 -1.47 -0.11
N SER A 125 4.02 -1.40 -0.45
CA SER A 125 3.55 -1.41 -1.82
C SER A 125 2.68 -0.18 -2.01
N SER A 126 3.12 0.74 -2.87
CA SER A 126 2.39 1.97 -3.16
C SER A 126 1.80 1.89 -4.56
N GLU A 127 0.55 2.31 -4.68
CA GLU A 127 -0.19 2.42 -5.93
C GLU A 127 -0.57 3.86 -6.17
N VAL A 128 -0.34 4.33 -7.40
CA VAL A 128 -0.68 5.68 -7.86
C VAL A 128 -1.70 5.55 -8.96
N ARG A 129 -2.87 6.13 -8.78
CA ARG A 129 -3.98 6.09 -9.74
C ARG A 129 -4.28 7.49 -10.25
N ALA A 130 -4.50 7.63 -11.54
CA ALA A 130 -4.99 8.84 -12.18
C ALA A 130 -5.47 8.57 -13.60
N ASN A 131 -6.62 9.11 -14.00
CA ASN A 131 -7.15 9.06 -15.36
C ASN A 131 -7.13 7.64 -15.99
N GLY A 132 -7.46 6.61 -15.21
CA GLY A 132 -7.45 5.21 -15.68
C GLY A 132 -6.03 4.60 -15.83
N VAL A 133 -4.97 5.32 -15.45
CA VAL A 133 -3.60 4.80 -15.43
C VAL A 133 -3.21 4.48 -13.99
N GLN A 134 -2.67 3.29 -13.79
CA GLN A 134 -2.21 2.81 -12.48
C GLN A 134 -0.73 2.45 -12.53
N PHE A 135 0.04 2.99 -11.59
CA PHE A 135 1.42 2.60 -11.37
C PHE A 135 1.59 2.02 -9.97
N SER A 136 2.24 0.88 -9.87
CA SER A 136 2.61 0.28 -8.60
C SER A 136 4.12 0.25 -8.44
N PHE A 137 4.61 0.51 -7.22
CA PHE A 137 6.01 0.36 -6.86
C PHE A 137 6.12 -0.16 -5.43
N ARG A 138 7.23 -0.86 -5.15
CA ARG A 138 7.42 -1.56 -3.88
C ARG A 138 8.73 -1.17 -3.21
N SER A 139 8.77 -1.27 -1.87
CA SER A 139 9.98 -1.04 -1.11
C SER A 139 11.09 -2.02 -1.51
N GLY A 140 12.27 -1.50 -1.75
CA GLY A 140 13.44 -2.26 -2.20
C GLY A 140 14.76 -1.50 -2.00
N GLY A 141 14.91 -0.75 -0.89
CA GLY A 141 16.13 -0.03 -0.55
C GLY A 141 16.01 1.49 -0.48
N SER A 142 17.11 2.21 -0.70
CA SER A 142 17.18 3.68 -0.66
C SER A 142 16.31 4.32 -1.73
N ASP A 143 16.34 3.78 -2.94
CA ASP A 143 15.64 4.30 -4.10
C ASP A 143 14.14 4.49 -3.83
N TYR A 144 13.51 3.52 -3.13
CA TYR A 144 12.10 3.62 -2.76
C TYR A 144 11.85 4.81 -1.83
N ARG A 145 12.70 4.99 -0.81
CA ARG A 145 12.51 6.07 0.18
C ARG A 145 12.64 7.44 -0.46
N GLU A 146 13.64 7.62 -1.30
CA GLU A 146 13.86 8.87 -2.03
C GLU A 146 12.71 9.16 -3.00
N PHE A 147 12.29 8.15 -3.75
CA PHE A 147 11.18 8.26 -4.69
C PHE A 147 9.86 8.58 -3.96
N ALA A 148 9.52 7.83 -2.91
CA ALA A 148 8.29 8.03 -2.14
C ALA A 148 8.27 9.39 -1.47
N ARG A 149 9.38 9.83 -0.84
CA ARG A 149 9.49 11.17 -0.23
C ARG A 149 9.29 12.27 -1.25
N ALA A 150 9.97 12.19 -2.40
CA ALA A 150 9.85 13.19 -3.44
C ALA A 150 8.44 13.24 -4.04
N LEU A 151 7.83 12.08 -4.30
CA LEU A 151 6.49 12.00 -4.88
C LEU A 151 5.41 12.48 -3.91
N PHE A 152 5.41 11.96 -2.66
CA PHE A 152 4.36 12.28 -1.69
C PHE A 152 4.41 13.74 -1.23
N SER A 153 5.58 14.39 -1.29
CA SER A 153 5.69 15.82 -1.04
C SER A 153 5.25 16.70 -2.22
N ALA A 154 5.17 16.14 -3.43
CA ALA A 154 4.80 16.87 -4.64
C ALA A 154 3.31 16.80 -4.99
N VAL A 155 2.55 15.96 -4.27
CA VAL A 155 1.10 15.78 -4.45
C VAL A 155 0.34 16.39 -3.27
N SER A 156 -0.96 16.69 -3.49
CA SER A 156 -1.83 17.18 -2.40
C SER A 156 -2.05 16.09 -1.34
N GLU A 157 -2.19 16.51 -0.07
CA GLU A 157 -2.50 15.61 1.04
C GLU A 157 -3.83 14.86 0.86
N GLU A 158 -4.79 15.47 0.19
CA GLU A 158 -6.12 14.90 -0.06
C GLU A 158 -6.09 13.59 -0.86
N VAL A 159 -5.10 13.46 -1.77
CA VAL A 159 -4.97 12.27 -2.62
C VAL A 159 -4.15 11.16 -1.97
N LEU A 160 -3.56 11.42 -0.79
CA LEU A 160 -2.79 10.46 -0.02
C LEU A 160 -3.70 9.71 0.97
N ASP A 161 -3.60 8.39 1.01
CA ASP A 161 -4.21 7.60 2.07
C ASP A 161 -3.44 7.75 3.41
N ALA A 162 -3.99 7.17 4.46
CA ALA A 162 -3.39 7.22 5.79
C ALA A 162 -1.95 6.70 5.83
N GLY A 163 -1.66 5.60 5.11
CA GLY A 163 -0.33 5.00 5.04
C GLY A 163 0.67 5.88 4.30
N SER A 164 0.25 6.48 3.18
CA SER A 164 1.10 7.37 2.38
C SER A 164 1.46 8.66 3.12
N ILE A 165 0.53 9.24 3.90
CA ILE A 165 0.81 10.40 4.76
C ILE A 165 1.86 10.05 5.80
N GLU A 166 1.74 8.89 6.46
CA GLU A 166 2.74 8.47 7.45
C GLU A 166 4.12 8.27 6.84
N LEU A 167 4.19 7.70 5.65
CA LEU A 167 5.46 7.59 4.93
C LEU A 167 6.02 8.95 4.55
N ARG A 168 5.18 9.89 4.10
CA ARG A 168 5.62 11.26 3.80
C ARG A 168 6.25 11.93 5.01
N ASP A 169 5.59 11.81 6.17
CA ASP A 169 5.93 12.57 7.38
C ASP A 169 7.07 11.92 8.19
N TYR A 170 7.17 10.60 8.21
CA TYR A 170 8.07 9.87 9.11
C TYR A 170 9.06 8.91 8.43
N LEU A 171 9.03 8.78 7.09
CA LEU A 171 9.98 7.90 6.40
C LEU A 171 11.40 8.48 6.51
N SER A 172 12.26 7.78 7.22
CA SER A 172 13.62 8.21 7.53
C SER A 172 14.65 7.15 7.14
N GLU A 173 15.93 7.55 7.11
CA GLU A 173 17.02 6.62 6.89
C GLU A 173 17.21 5.70 8.12
N PRO A 174 17.26 4.37 7.94
CA PRO A 174 17.36 3.44 9.08
C PRO A 174 18.64 3.60 9.92
N ARG A 175 19.68 4.20 9.33
CA ARG A 175 20.93 4.50 10.07
C ARG A 175 20.72 5.68 11.01
N GLU A 176 20.12 6.76 10.53
CA GLU A 176 19.80 7.95 11.31
C GLU A 176 18.83 7.62 12.44
N THR A 177 17.77 6.88 12.15
CA THR A 177 16.81 6.44 13.17
C THR A 177 17.47 5.63 14.29
N ARG A 178 18.44 4.77 13.95
CA ARG A 178 19.20 4.00 14.94
C ARG A 178 20.11 4.88 15.79
N LEU A 179 20.76 5.86 15.20
CA LEU A 179 21.58 6.83 15.94
C LEU A 179 20.73 7.65 16.89
N LEU A 180 19.58 8.15 16.44
CA LEU A 180 18.62 8.88 17.28
C LEU A 180 18.06 8.01 18.41
N ALA A 181 17.76 6.74 18.16
CA ALA A 181 17.33 5.82 19.21
C ALA A 181 18.42 5.61 20.27
N LYS A 182 19.67 5.49 19.83
CA LYS A 182 20.84 5.35 20.74
C LYS A 182 21.08 6.63 21.54
N SER A 183 21.04 7.79 20.91
CA SER A 183 21.21 9.09 21.61
C SER A 183 20.06 9.41 22.59
N SER A 184 18.88 8.82 22.36
CA SER A 184 17.73 8.90 23.28
C SER A 184 17.71 7.79 24.34
N ASP A 185 18.79 7.02 24.51
CA ASP A 185 18.93 5.90 25.46
C ASP A 185 17.85 4.83 25.35
N ILE A 186 17.27 4.64 24.14
CA ILE A 186 16.26 3.59 23.91
C ILE A 186 16.98 2.23 23.83
N PRO A 187 16.61 1.26 24.70
CA PRO A 187 17.24 -0.04 24.70
C PRO A 187 17.16 -0.76 23.35
N PRO A 188 18.13 -1.60 23.01
CA PRO A 188 18.08 -2.44 21.83
C PRO A 188 16.86 -3.38 21.80
N ALA A 189 16.42 -3.78 20.61
CA ALA A 189 15.21 -4.57 20.42
C ALA A 189 15.24 -5.95 21.11
N ASP A 190 16.39 -6.60 21.15
CA ASP A 190 16.63 -7.89 21.83
C ASP A 190 16.46 -7.79 23.33
N VAL A 191 16.98 -6.72 23.96
CA VAL A 191 16.79 -6.44 25.38
C VAL A 191 15.32 -6.18 25.70
N LEU A 192 14.64 -5.41 24.85
CA LEU A 192 13.20 -5.15 25.01
C LEU A 192 12.35 -6.40 24.80
N GLU A 193 12.72 -7.28 23.87
CA GLU A 193 12.02 -8.53 23.62
C GLU A 193 12.12 -9.47 24.82
N SER A 194 13.31 -9.63 25.39
CA SER A 194 13.50 -10.44 26.61
C SER A 194 12.71 -9.89 27.80
N ALA A 195 12.71 -8.56 27.95
CA ALA A 195 11.96 -7.88 29.01
C ALA A 195 10.44 -7.95 28.78
N PHE A 196 9.97 -7.94 27.56
CA PHE A 196 8.55 -8.07 27.22
C PHE A 196 8.02 -9.48 27.54
N ARG A 197 8.80 -10.50 27.24
CA ARG A 197 8.47 -11.91 27.55
C ARG A 197 8.52 -12.22 29.05
N THR A 198 9.42 -11.56 29.80
CA THR A 198 9.62 -11.78 31.24
C THR A 198 8.80 -10.83 32.11
N SER A 199 8.06 -9.88 31.57
CA SER A 199 7.38 -8.82 32.28
C SER A 199 6.26 -9.33 33.19
N SER A 200 6.63 -9.72 34.38
CA SER A 200 5.78 -9.71 35.55
C SER A 200 5.86 -8.33 36.28
N ALA A 201 4.84 -8.07 37.08
CA ALA A 201 4.44 -6.82 37.74
C ALA A 201 5.52 -5.94 38.45
N LYS A 202 6.76 -6.36 38.55
CA LYS A 202 7.82 -5.67 39.33
C LYS A 202 8.37 -4.36 38.72
N ARG A 203 8.21 -4.16 37.38
CA ARG A 203 8.82 -3.04 36.66
C ARG A 203 8.07 -1.70 36.77
N ARG A 204 6.80 -1.72 37.20
CA ARG A 204 6.00 -0.48 37.34
C ARG A 204 6.55 0.54 38.35
N LYS A 205 7.29 0.09 39.37
CA LYS A 205 7.80 0.96 40.47
C LYS A 205 9.12 1.66 40.16
N ALA A 206 9.96 1.13 39.25
CA ALA A 206 11.31 1.64 39.05
C ALA A 206 11.44 2.85 38.10
N MET A 207 10.38 3.18 37.34
CA MET A 207 10.45 4.17 36.25
C MET A 207 9.74 5.51 36.57
N ALA A 208 9.33 5.76 37.79
CA ALA A 208 8.53 6.94 38.15
C ALA A 208 9.38 8.14 38.64
N LYS A 209 10.69 8.12 38.44
CA LYS A 209 11.54 9.27 38.80
C LYS A 209 12.25 9.80 37.57
N THR A 210 11.68 10.80 36.92
CA THR A 210 12.43 11.67 36.02
C THR A 210 12.03 13.10 36.32
N ASP A 211 13.00 13.89 36.78
CA ASP A 211 12.91 15.32 37.00
C ASP A 211 12.44 16.02 35.71
N THR A 212 11.51 16.94 35.84
CA THR A 212 10.88 17.57 34.72
C THR A 212 10.78 19.06 34.86
N ASP A 213 11.63 19.75 34.13
CA ASP A 213 11.43 21.16 33.80
C ASP A 213 10.33 21.22 32.69
N PRO A 214 9.21 21.94 32.89
CA PRO A 214 8.02 21.83 32.02
C PRO A 214 8.25 22.26 30.56
N GLY A 215 9.16 23.19 30.29
CA GLY A 215 9.45 23.67 28.93
C GLY A 215 10.23 22.65 28.09
N HIS A 216 11.31 22.12 28.62
CA HIS A 216 12.16 21.09 28.01
C HIS A 216 11.42 19.74 27.88
N SER A 217 10.42 19.50 28.71
CA SER A 217 9.64 18.26 28.70
C SER A 217 8.72 18.15 27.48
N SER A 218 8.12 19.25 27.05
CA SER A 218 7.21 19.24 25.88
C SER A 218 7.94 18.94 24.57
N GLU A 219 9.10 19.57 24.36
CA GLU A 219 9.93 19.35 23.17
C GLU A 219 10.50 17.93 23.15
N LYS A 220 10.93 17.43 24.30
CA LYS A 220 11.39 16.05 24.48
C LYS A 220 10.29 15.03 24.17
N ALA A 221 9.05 15.27 24.62
CA ALA A 221 7.91 14.40 24.31
C ALA A 221 7.61 14.39 22.80
N PHE A 222 7.66 15.55 22.14
CA PHE A 222 7.48 15.66 20.70
C PHE A 222 8.60 14.91 19.95
N GLY A 223 9.87 15.09 20.32
CA GLY A 223 11.00 14.37 19.72
C GLY A 223 10.90 12.85 19.88
N LEU A 224 10.49 12.37 21.07
CA LEU A 224 10.24 10.95 21.32
C LEU A 224 9.06 10.41 20.50
N ARG A 225 7.99 11.19 20.30
CA ARG A 225 6.88 10.82 19.43
C ARG A 225 7.33 10.68 17.97
N GLN A 226 8.11 11.64 17.45
CA GLN A 226 8.68 11.60 16.11
C GLN A 226 9.56 10.35 15.92
N LEU A 227 10.47 10.11 16.86
CA LEU A 227 11.34 8.94 16.87
C LEU A 227 10.51 7.63 16.93
N GLY A 228 9.44 7.59 17.73
CA GLY A 228 8.51 6.47 17.80
C GLY A 228 7.90 6.13 16.44
N ASN A 229 7.43 7.13 15.70
CA ASN A 229 6.88 6.93 14.36
C ASN A 229 7.94 6.47 13.35
N GLN A 230 9.15 7.03 13.36
CA GLN A 230 10.27 6.58 12.52
C GLN A 230 10.68 5.13 12.83
N LEU A 231 10.77 4.75 14.11
CA LEU A 231 11.05 3.38 14.54
C LEU A 231 9.93 2.41 14.13
N ARG A 232 8.67 2.82 14.25
CA ARG A 232 7.51 2.04 13.82
C ARG A 232 7.58 1.74 12.34
N LEU A 233 7.80 2.73 11.49
CA LEU A 233 7.94 2.55 10.05
C LEU A 233 9.21 1.77 9.66
N SER A 234 10.28 1.84 10.45
CA SER A 234 11.49 1.03 10.22
C SER A 234 11.35 -0.43 10.68
N GLY A 235 10.21 -0.80 11.29
CA GLY A 235 9.95 -2.14 11.81
C GLY A 235 10.54 -2.45 13.19
N SER A 236 11.11 -1.46 13.87
CA SER A 236 11.64 -1.60 15.23
C SER A 236 10.53 -1.36 16.27
N LEU A 237 9.46 -2.18 16.23
CA LEU A 237 8.20 -1.94 16.94
C LEU A 237 8.37 -1.86 18.47
N LEU A 238 9.20 -2.72 19.08
CA LEU A 238 9.45 -2.69 20.53
C LEU A 238 10.14 -1.40 20.94
N GLN A 239 11.10 -0.92 20.15
CA GLN A 239 11.77 0.36 20.40
C GLN A 239 10.81 1.53 20.18
N ALA A 240 9.93 1.46 19.17
CA ALA A 240 8.88 2.44 18.95
C ALA A 240 7.92 2.53 20.16
N MET A 241 7.45 1.38 20.66
CA MET A 241 6.59 1.30 21.85
C MET A 241 7.27 1.91 23.08
N GLU A 242 8.57 1.66 23.28
CA GLU A 242 9.31 2.26 24.40
C GLU A 242 9.45 3.77 24.23
N SER A 243 9.70 4.26 23.00
CA SER A 243 9.74 5.70 22.70
C SER A 243 8.41 6.37 23.01
N PHE A 244 7.29 5.81 22.50
CA PHE A 244 5.95 6.32 22.79
C PHE A 244 5.60 6.25 24.28
N ARG A 245 5.99 5.19 24.98
CA ARG A 245 5.77 5.05 26.42
C ARG A 245 6.47 6.16 27.21
N ARG A 246 7.71 6.48 26.87
CA ARG A 246 8.45 7.60 27.50
C ARG A 246 7.81 8.94 27.16
N ALA A 247 7.40 9.16 25.91
CA ALA A 247 6.67 10.37 25.53
C ALA A 247 5.36 10.51 26.31
N ALA A 248 4.59 9.42 26.47
CA ALA A 248 3.34 9.39 27.22
C ALA A 248 3.54 9.58 28.76
N SER A 249 4.71 9.24 29.30
CA SER A 249 5.00 9.56 30.71
C SER A 249 5.23 11.05 30.93
N ILE A 250 5.61 11.79 29.90
CA ILE A 250 5.81 13.25 29.93
C ILE A 250 4.49 13.97 29.62
N ARG A 251 3.78 13.55 28.56
CA ARG A 251 2.52 14.14 28.12
C ARG A 251 1.43 13.08 27.96
N PRO A 252 0.78 12.66 29.05
CA PRO A 252 -0.23 11.59 29.01
C PRO A 252 -1.54 12.00 28.33
N ASP A 253 -1.80 13.29 28.19
CA ASP A 253 -3.03 13.86 27.63
C ASP A 253 -2.91 14.26 26.17
N ASP A 254 -1.76 14.07 25.54
CA ASP A 254 -1.56 14.37 24.12
C ASP A 254 -2.29 13.34 23.24
N ALA A 255 -3.38 13.80 22.62
CA ALA A 255 -4.26 12.94 21.81
C ALA A 255 -3.56 12.36 20.57
N TRP A 256 -2.70 13.12 19.90
CA TRP A 256 -1.91 12.65 18.79
C TRP A 256 -0.89 11.60 19.18
N LEU A 257 -0.25 11.78 20.33
CA LEU A 257 0.69 10.79 20.88
C LEU A 257 -0.03 9.47 21.20
N LEU A 258 -1.21 9.54 21.82
CA LEU A 258 -2.04 8.38 22.14
C LEU A 258 -2.48 7.65 20.86
N PHE A 259 -2.86 8.39 19.82
CA PHE A 259 -3.21 7.85 18.52
C PHE A 259 -2.03 7.09 17.87
N ASP A 260 -0.85 7.73 17.78
CA ASP A 260 0.35 7.12 17.17
C ASP A 260 0.80 5.89 17.95
N PHE A 261 0.73 5.95 19.31
CA PHE A 261 1.07 4.82 20.17
C PHE A 261 0.09 3.67 19.99
N ALA A 262 -1.22 3.95 19.91
CA ALA A 262 -2.23 2.93 19.65
C ALA A 262 -1.97 2.20 18.32
N ARG A 263 -1.65 2.93 17.25
CA ARG A 263 -1.30 2.34 15.95
C ARG A 263 -0.04 1.50 16.00
N CYS A 264 0.95 1.89 16.80
CA CYS A 264 2.14 1.07 17.03
C CYS A 264 1.81 -0.25 17.72
N ILE A 265 0.98 -0.21 18.77
CA ILE A 265 0.53 -1.41 19.49
C ILE A 265 -0.31 -2.30 18.57
N GLN A 266 -1.20 -1.73 17.76
CA GLN A 266 -2.02 -2.44 16.80
C GLN A 266 -1.16 -3.21 15.77
N LEU A 267 -0.16 -2.54 15.21
CA LEU A 267 0.75 -3.14 14.25
C LEU A 267 1.57 -4.27 14.89
N PHE A 268 2.02 -4.08 16.14
CA PHE A 268 2.72 -5.11 16.88
C PHE A 268 1.79 -6.28 17.21
N ALA A 269 0.57 -6.02 17.66
CA ALA A 269 -0.44 -7.04 17.93
C ALA A 269 -0.74 -7.92 16.71
N GLY A 270 -0.92 -7.30 15.54
CA GLY A 270 -1.13 -8.03 14.29
C GLY A 270 0.06 -8.91 13.87
N THR A 271 1.30 -8.51 14.22
CA THR A 271 2.48 -9.34 13.94
C THR A 271 2.66 -10.50 14.93
N GLU A 272 2.14 -10.37 16.15
CA GLU A 272 2.21 -11.39 17.20
C GLU A 272 0.96 -12.30 17.24
N GLY A 273 -0.15 -11.87 16.65
CA GLY A 273 -1.47 -12.52 16.82
C GLY A 273 -2.01 -12.38 18.27
N ASP A 274 -1.63 -11.31 19.00
CA ASP A 274 -2.02 -11.13 20.40
C ASP A 274 -3.28 -10.26 20.55
N VAL A 275 -4.42 -10.91 20.71
CA VAL A 275 -5.73 -10.29 20.92
C VAL A 275 -5.77 -9.35 22.15
N ARG A 276 -4.92 -9.59 23.17
CA ARG A 276 -4.88 -8.70 24.35
C ARG A 276 -4.27 -7.34 23.98
N LEU A 277 -3.25 -7.36 23.11
CA LEU A 277 -2.64 -6.13 22.60
C LEU A 277 -3.58 -5.40 21.66
N GLU A 278 -4.35 -6.11 20.84
CA GLU A 278 -5.38 -5.49 19.99
C GLU A 278 -6.43 -4.74 20.83
N ARG A 279 -6.92 -5.38 21.91
CA ARG A 279 -7.84 -4.70 22.85
C ARG A 279 -7.22 -3.49 23.53
N LYS A 280 -5.92 -3.52 23.85
CA LYS A 280 -5.21 -2.35 24.41
C LYS A 280 -5.09 -1.24 23.38
N ALA A 281 -4.76 -1.56 22.13
CA ALA A 281 -4.71 -0.58 21.06
C ALA A 281 -6.08 0.09 20.85
N ALA A 282 -7.16 -0.69 20.78
CA ALA A 282 -8.51 -0.18 20.67
C ALA A 282 -8.91 0.71 21.87
N ALA A 283 -8.54 0.32 23.10
CA ALA A 283 -8.78 1.16 24.28
C ALA A 283 -8.02 2.49 24.22
N MET A 284 -6.80 2.47 23.70
CA MET A 284 -5.97 3.68 23.55
C MET A 284 -6.49 4.59 22.44
N LEU A 285 -7.01 4.04 21.32
CA LEU A 285 -7.70 4.83 20.29
C LEU A 285 -8.93 5.55 20.85
N ARG A 286 -9.72 4.85 21.68
CA ARG A 286 -10.87 5.48 22.37
C ARG A 286 -10.44 6.57 23.36
N LEU A 287 -9.28 6.42 23.98
CA LEU A 287 -8.73 7.48 24.84
C LEU A 287 -8.26 8.67 23.99
N ALA A 288 -7.59 8.43 22.89
CA ALA A 288 -7.19 9.47 21.93
C ALA A 288 -8.40 10.25 21.41
N GLU A 289 -9.52 9.56 21.05
CA GLU A 289 -10.77 10.18 20.63
C GLU A 289 -11.35 11.11 21.71
N ARG A 290 -11.37 10.67 22.97
CA ARG A 290 -11.86 11.49 24.09
C ARG A 290 -10.99 12.72 24.36
N ARG A 291 -9.66 12.61 24.09
CA ARG A 291 -8.71 13.72 24.28
C ARG A 291 -8.56 14.61 23.06
N ALA A 292 -9.08 14.19 21.91
CA ALA A 292 -9.00 14.95 20.66
C ALA A 292 -9.78 16.30 20.75
N GLY A 293 -10.82 16.36 21.58
CA GLY A 293 -11.65 17.58 21.68
C GLY A 293 -12.19 18.01 20.32
N ASN A 294 -11.85 19.24 19.90
CA ASN A 294 -12.21 19.82 18.61
C ASN A 294 -11.09 19.73 17.55
N ASP A 295 -10.09 18.85 17.74
CA ASP A 295 -9.09 18.61 16.69
C ASP A 295 -9.70 17.77 15.56
N GLY A 296 -10.34 18.47 14.60
CA GLY A 296 -11.00 17.81 13.46
C GLY A 296 -10.05 17.02 12.59
N ARG A 297 -8.75 17.38 12.49
CA ARG A 297 -7.76 16.61 11.73
C ARG A 297 -7.49 15.27 12.40
N LEU A 298 -7.32 15.24 13.71
CA LEU A 298 -7.14 13.99 14.45
C LEU A 298 -8.40 13.14 14.41
N LEU A 299 -9.58 13.75 14.53
CA LEU A 299 -10.86 13.05 14.44
C LEU A 299 -11.07 12.39 13.07
N ALA A 300 -10.68 13.05 11.97
CA ALA A 300 -10.68 12.43 10.63
C ALA A 300 -9.73 11.21 10.56
N ARG A 301 -8.53 11.33 11.11
CA ARG A 301 -7.56 10.21 11.16
C ARG A 301 -8.05 9.05 12.03
N LEU A 302 -8.71 9.34 13.14
CA LEU A 302 -9.38 8.33 13.96
C LEU A 302 -10.51 7.65 13.21
N GLY A 303 -11.30 8.41 12.44
CA GLY A 303 -12.35 7.89 11.57
C GLY A 303 -11.80 6.86 10.56
N GLU A 304 -10.72 7.19 9.86
CA GLU A 304 -10.04 6.28 8.94
C GLU A 304 -9.51 5.02 9.65
N CYS A 305 -8.93 5.19 10.85
CA CYS A 305 -8.41 4.06 11.62
C CYS A 305 -9.53 3.13 12.09
N TYR A 306 -10.66 3.67 12.56
CA TYR A 306 -11.83 2.87 12.93
C TYR A 306 -12.47 2.19 11.72
N PHE A 307 -12.46 2.84 10.55
CA PHE A 307 -12.89 2.23 9.30
C PHE A 307 -12.07 0.99 8.96
N GLN A 308 -10.74 1.09 9.01
CA GLN A 308 -9.82 -0.03 8.78
C GLN A 308 -9.98 -1.17 9.81
N LEU A 309 -10.44 -0.86 11.02
CA LEU A 309 -10.71 -1.84 12.08
C LEU A 309 -12.10 -2.49 12.00
N GLY A 310 -12.96 -2.06 11.08
CA GLY A 310 -14.34 -2.51 10.99
C GLY A 310 -15.26 -1.93 12.09
N GLU A 311 -14.79 -0.95 12.88
CA GLU A 311 -15.61 -0.26 13.89
C GLU A 311 -16.46 0.88 13.24
N TRP A 312 -17.36 0.50 12.32
CA TRP A 312 -18.10 1.41 11.44
C TRP A 312 -18.89 2.51 12.17
N GLY A 313 -19.54 2.17 13.29
CA GLY A 313 -20.28 3.14 14.09
C GLY A 313 -19.39 4.23 14.67
N ARG A 314 -18.18 3.86 15.16
CA ARG A 314 -17.20 4.83 15.66
C ARG A 314 -16.58 5.64 14.55
N SER A 315 -16.28 5.01 13.43
CA SER A 315 -15.77 5.68 12.25
C SER A 315 -16.71 6.80 11.81
N ARG A 316 -18.01 6.50 11.69
CA ARG A 316 -19.05 7.50 11.36
C ARG A 316 -19.09 8.66 12.36
N THR A 317 -19.08 8.34 13.66
CA THR A 317 -19.10 9.36 14.72
C THR A 317 -17.85 10.24 14.68
N ALA A 318 -16.68 9.67 14.43
CA ALA A 318 -15.43 10.41 14.37
C ALA A 318 -15.39 11.34 13.14
N PHE A 319 -15.85 10.89 11.97
CA PHE A 319 -15.96 11.75 10.79
C PHE A 319 -17.01 12.85 10.95
N ALA A 320 -18.15 12.56 11.57
CA ALA A 320 -19.17 13.58 11.86
C ALA A 320 -18.62 14.66 12.79
N LYS A 321 -17.99 14.29 13.90
CA LYS A 321 -17.32 15.23 14.80
C LYS A 321 -16.20 16.03 14.11
N SER A 322 -15.48 15.41 13.17
CA SER A 322 -14.46 16.10 12.37
C SER A 322 -15.11 17.20 11.51
N ALA A 323 -16.21 16.87 10.83
CA ALA A 323 -16.96 17.84 10.03
C ALA A 323 -17.57 18.97 10.89
N GLU A 324 -18.05 18.67 12.08
CA GLU A 324 -18.53 19.69 13.04
C GLU A 324 -17.42 20.63 13.49
N ALA A 325 -16.17 20.10 13.70
CA ALA A 325 -15.06 20.86 14.24
C ALA A 325 -14.39 21.79 13.22
N ILE A 326 -14.25 21.37 11.96
CA ILE A 326 -13.48 22.10 10.92
C ILE A 326 -14.29 22.34 9.63
N GLY A 327 -15.59 22.05 9.64
CA GLY A 327 -16.45 22.13 8.46
C GLY A 327 -16.30 20.95 7.53
N ASP A 328 -16.95 21.03 6.36
CA ASP A 328 -16.89 19.99 5.34
C ASP A 328 -15.46 19.85 4.79
N HIS A 329 -14.67 19.09 5.49
CA HIS A 329 -13.31 18.79 5.09
C HIS A 329 -13.31 17.54 4.19
N PHE A 330 -12.60 17.59 3.08
CA PHE A 330 -12.57 16.53 2.06
C PHE A 330 -12.45 15.12 2.65
N ARG A 331 -11.50 14.91 3.56
CA ARG A 331 -11.21 13.60 4.16
C ARG A 331 -12.38 13.06 5.00
N ALA A 332 -13.03 13.91 5.79
CA ALA A 332 -14.16 13.50 6.61
C ALA A 332 -15.38 13.16 5.75
N VAL A 333 -15.68 14.02 4.76
CA VAL A 333 -16.85 13.82 3.86
C VAL A 333 -16.64 12.59 2.97
N ARG A 334 -15.43 12.39 2.43
CA ARG A 334 -15.05 11.18 1.70
C ARG A 334 -15.23 9.93 2.58
N GLY A 335 -14.73 9.94 3.82
CA GLY A 335 -14.91 8.82 4.75
C GLY A 335 -16.38 8.51 5.06
N MET A 336 -17.24 9.53 5.15
CA MET A 336 -18.68 9.33 5.28
C MET A 336 -19.30 8.71 4.02
N ALA A 337 -18.80 9.06 2.81
CA ALA A 337 -19.23 8.42 1.57
C ALA A 337 -18.87 6.93 1.53
N GLU A 338 -17.65 6.58 1.94
CA GLU A 338 -17.18 5.19 2.02
C GLU A 338 -18.02 4.36 3.02
N ILE A 339 -18.37 4.93 4.17
CA ILE A 339 -19.28 4.29 5.15
C ILE A 339 -20.70 4.14 4.58
N ALA A 340 -21.23 5.17 3.90
CA ALA A 340 -22.54 5.10 3.28
C ALA A 340 -22.60 4.03 2.18
N LEU A 341 -21.52 3.87 1.43
CA LEU A 341 -21.38 2.83 0.41
C LEU A 341 -21.46 1.43 1.05
N ARG A 342 -20.73 1.21 2.13
CA ARG A 342 -20.81 -0.05 2.89
C ARG A 342 -22.21 -0.32 3.45
N ASP A 343 -22.92 0.71 3.87
CA ASP A 343 -24.31 0.59 4.36
C ASP A 343 -25.31 0.36 3.20
N GLY A 344 -24.89 0.38 1.94
CA GLY A 344 -25.75 0.27 0.76
C GLY A 344 -26.63 1.52 0.51
N LYS A 345 -26.31 2.66 1.11
CA LYS A 345 -27.11 3.90 1.03
C LYS A 345 -26.65 4.78 -0.13
N LEU A 346 -26.94 4.40 -1.36
CA LEU A 346 -26.43 5.05 -2.58
C LEU A 346 -26.73 6.56 -2.64
N ALA A 347 -27.92 7.00 -2.21
CA ALA A 347 -28.26 8.42 -2.17
C ALA A 347 -27.31 9.23 -1.26
N HIS A 348 -26.91 8.66 -0.10
CA HIS A 348 -25.94 9.29 0.79
C HIS A 348 -24.51 9.25 0.20
N VAL A 349 -24.18 8.19 -0.55
CA VAL A 349 -22.90 8.11 -1.28
C VAL A 349 -22.78 9.26 -2.27
N VAL A 350 -23.79 9.44 -3.12
CA VAL A 350 -23.84 10.52 -4.12
C VAL A 350 -23.76 11.89 -3.45
N HIS A 351 -24.56 12.11 -2.39
CA HIS A 351 -24.54 13.36 -1.64
C HIS A 351 -23.15 13.68 -1.07
N ASN A 352 -22.53 12.71 -0.40
CA ASN A 352 -21.23 12.90 0.25
C ASN A 352 -20.09 13.07 -0.77
N PHE A 353 -20.06 12.32 -1.88
CA PHE A 353 -19.05 12.56 -2.92
C PHE A 353 -19.25 13.91 -3.61
N SER A 354 -20.48 14.36 -3.81
CA SER A 354 -20.78 15.70 -4.31
C SER A 354 -20.34 16.79 -3.32
N ALA A 355 -20.48 16.56 -2.01
CA ALA A 355 -19.96 17.46 -0.99
C ALA A 355 -18.41 17.44 -0.95
N ALA A 356 -17.80 16.25 -1.06
CA ALA A 356 -16.34 16.10 -1.14
C ALA A 356 -15.75 16.84 -2.35
N SER A 357 -16.42 16.80 -3.51
CA SER A 357 -15.97 17.56 -4.69
C SER A 357 -15.95 19.07 -4.46
N ARG A 358 -16.93 19.60 -3.72
CA ARG A 358 -16.99 21.02 -3.37
C ARG A 358 -15.91 21.44 -2.35
N SER A 359 -15.60 20.56 -1.40
CA SER A 359 -14.60 20.82 -0.34
C SER A 359 -13.15 20.53 -0.79
N ALA A 360 -12.96 19.86 -1.94
CA ALA A 360 -11.65 19.50 -2.44
C ALA A 360 -10.83 20.74 -2.87
N GLU A 361 -9.63 20.88 -2.32
CA GLU A 361 -8.66 21.92 -2.71
C GLU A 361 -7.96 21.55 -4.01
N SER A 362 -7.64 20.26 -4.21
CA SER A 362 -6.96 19.78 -5.38
C SER A 362 -7.92 19.52 -6.54
N ARG A 363 -7.52 19.90 -7.76
CA ARG A 363 -8.31 19.63 -8.97
C ARG A 363 -8.48 18.13 -9.24
N ALA A 364 -7.51 17.34 -8.86
CA ALA A 364 -7.56 15.89 -9.05
C ALA A 364 -8.56 15.23 -8.11
N ALA A 365 -8.54 15.56 -6.81
CA ALA A 365 -9.50 15.08 -5.84
C ALA A 365 -10.94 15.51 -6.20
N ARG A 366 -11.11 16.76 -6.66
CA ARG A 366 -12.41 17.25 -7.13
C ARG A 366 -12.95 16.41 -8.28
N ARG A 367 -12.18 16.25 -9.36
CA ARG A 367 -12.60 15.44 -10.53
C ARG A 367 -12.87 14.00 -10.17
N TRP A 368 -12.04 13.43 -9.29
CA TRP A 368 -12.25 12.07 -8.82
C TRP A 368 -13.58 11.95 -8.07
N SER A 369 -13.86 12.86 -7.11
CA SER A 369 -15.12 12.85 -6.35
C SER A 369 -16.34 13.12 -7.22
N GLU A 370 -16.23 14.00 -8.23
CA GLU A 370 -17.29 14.24 -9.21
C GLU A 370 -17.57 12.97 -10.03
N ALA A 371 -16.51 12.28 -10.49
CA ALA A 371 -16.65 11.05 -11.23
C ALA A 371 -17.25 9.90 -10.39
N GLU A 372 -16.93 9.83 -9.09
CA GLU A 372 -17.56 8.87 -8.18
C GLU A 372 -19.03 9.23 -7.90
N ALA A 373 -19.36 10.50 -7.66
CA ALA A 373 -20.73 10.94 -7.49
C ALA A 373 -21.58 10.64 -8.74
N GLU A 374 -21.05 10.90 -9.92
CA GLU A 374 -21.75 10.61 -11.18
C GLU A 374 -21.95 9.10 -11.38
N TYR A 375 -20.93 8.30 -11.09
CA TYR A 375 -20.98 6.84 -11.19
C TYR A 375 -22.08 6.26 -10.28
N PHE A 376 -22.09 6.63 -9.00
CA PHE A 376 -23.09 6.13 -8.06
C PHE A 376 -24.49 6.72 -8.31
N SER A 377 -24.58 7.93 -8.87
CA SER A 377 -25.85 8.50 -9.32
C SER A 377 -26.46 7.70 -10.47
N ARG A 378 -25.64 7.32 -11.47
CA ARG A 378 -26.10 6.43 -12.54
C ARG A 378 -26.50 5.06 -12.02
N LEU A 379 -25.69 4.48 -11.12
CA LEU A 379 -25.98 3.18 -10.52
C LEU A 379 -27.30 3.18 -9.70
N SER A 380 -27.69 4.32 -9.14
CA SER A 380 -28.92 4.48 -8.34
C SER A 380 -30.16 4.76 -9.19
N ASN A 381 -30.01 5.36 -10.39
CA ASN A 381 -31.12 5.88 -11.18
C ASN A 381 -31.35 5.12 -12.48
N ASP A 382 -30.45 4.20 -12.85
CA ASP A 382 -30.47 3.48 -14.12
C ASP A 382 -30.33 1.97 -13.86
N ASP A 383 -31.46 1.25 -13.88
CA ASP A 383 -31.51 -0.18 -13.62
C ASP A 383 -30.71 -0.99 -14.67
N GLU A 384 -30.71 -0.56 -15.95
CA GLU A 384 -29.94 -1.21 -17.00
C GLU A 384 -28.44 -1.09 -16.75
N TYR A 385 -28.00 0.09 -16.29
CA TYR A 385 -26.62 0.33 -15.88
C TYR A 385 -26.21 -0.52 -14.67
N LEU A 386 -27.11 -0.68 -13.70
CA LEU A 386 -26.90 -1.52 -12.53
C LEU A 386 -26.72 -2.99 -12.92
N GLU A 387 -27.59 -3.52 -13.80
CA GLU A 387 -27.49 -4.89 -14.29
C GLU A 387 -26.19 -5.13 -15.08
N MET A 388 -25.79 -4.15 -15.89
CA MET A 388 -24.51 -4.20 -16.62
C MET A 388 -23.31 -4.25 -15.66
N GLU A 389 -23.29 -3.44 -14.60
CA GLU A 389 -22.21 -3.42 -13.61
C GLU A 389 -22.18 -4.69 -12.77
N LEU A 390 -23.34 -5.23 -12.36
CA LEU A 390 -23.43 -6.52 -11.68
C LEU A 390 -22.91 -7.65 -12.58
N GLY A 391 -23.27 -7.64 -13.86
CA GLY A 391 -22.74 -8.57 -14.85
C GLY A 391 -21.22 -8.46 -14.98
N ARG A 392 -20.67 -7.26 -14.95
CA ARG A 392 -19.22 -7.01 -15.00
C ARG A 392 -18.49 -7.53 -13.75
N VAL A 393 -19.03 -7.30 -12.54
CA VAL A 393 -18.47 -7.81 -11.28
C VAL A 393 -18.46 -9.33 -11.28
N ASN A 394 -19.58 -9.97 -11.64
CA ASN A 394 -19.70 -11.42 -11.72
C ASN A 394 -18.73 -12.03 -12.77
N LEU A 395 -18.55 -11.33 -13.90
CA LEU A 395 -17.58 -11.74 -14.92
C LEU A 395 -16.15 -11.69 -14.37
N LEU A 396 -15.79 -10.61 -13.68
CA LEU A 396 -14.46 -10.46 -13.07
C LEU A 396 -14.19 -11.53 -12.04
N ASP A 397 -15.12 -11.79 -11.12
CA ASP A 397 -14.99 -12.86 -10.12
C ASP A 397 -14.82 -14.23 -10.80
N THR A 398 -15.62 -14.49 -11.84
CA THR A 398 -15.50 -15.72 -12.63
C THR A 398 -14.13 -15.83 -13.30
N LEU A 399 -13.63 -14.74 -13.93
CA LEU A 399 -12.31 -14.71 -14.56
C LEU A 399 -11.19 -14.94 -13.53
N GLU A 400 -11.27 -14.34 -12.35
CA GLU A 400 -10.28 -14.52 -11.28
C GLU A 400 -10.29 -15.95 -10.73
N ARG A 401 -11.46 -16.53 -10.54
CA ARG A 401 -11.64 -17.92 -10.11
C ARG A 401 -11.04 -18.91 -11.12
N TRP A 402 -11.37 -18.76 -12.39
CA TRP A 402 -10.83 -19.59 -13.47
C TRP A 402 -9.34 -19.41 -13.67
N ARG A 403 -8.83 -18.18 -13.52
CA ARG A 403 -7.39 -17.88 -13.52
C ARG A 403 -6.66 -18.65 -12.42
N GLY A 404 -7.21 -18.67 -11.19
CA GLY A 404 -6.67 -19.43 -10.08
C GLY A 404 -6.66 -20.93 -10.33
N ILE A 405 -7.75 -21.49 -10.88
CA ILE A 405 -7.87 -22.92 -11.23
C ILE A 405 -6.87 -23.28 -12.33
N SER A 406 -6.80 -22.49 -13.41
CA SER A 406 -5.88 -22.74 -14.53
C SER A 406 -4.41 -22.75 -14.07
N PHE A 407 -4.02 -21.84 -13.16
CA PHE A 407 -2.65 -21.84 -12.62
C PHE A 407 -2.37 -23.11 -11.79
N ARG A 408 -3.32 -23.55 -10.98
CA ARG A 408 -3.17 -24.79 -10.20
C ARG A 408 -3.07 -26.02 -11.09
N LEU A 409 -3.89 -26.10 -12.14
CA LEU A 409 -3.82 -27.19 -13.12
C LEU A 409 -2.49 -27.23 -13.87
N CYS A 410 -1.95 -26.07 -14.25
CA CYS A 410 -0.62 -25.95 -14.80
C CYS A 410 0.44 -26.56 -13.88
N LEU A 411 0.40 -26.23 -12.58
CA LEU A 411 1.33 -26.76 -11.58
C LEU A 411 1.15 -28.27 -11.35
N ILE A 412 -0.08 -28.80 -11.40
CA ILE A 412 -0.36 -30.24 -11.27
C ILE A 412 0.16 -31.02 -12.47
N GLY A 413 0.12 -30.44 -13.68
CA GLY A 413 0.62 -31.09 -14.88
C GLY A 413 2.17 -31.27 -14.89
N LEU A 414 2.94 -30.42 -14.18
CA LEU A 414 4.40 -30.55 -14.13
C LEU A 414 4.90 -31.86 -13.53
N PRO A 415 4.41 -32.34 -12.35
CA PRO A 415 4.74 -33.68 -11.84
C PRO A 415 4.34 -34.81 -12.80
N VAL A 416 3.21 -34.67 -13.50
CA VAL A 416 2.76 -35.69 -14.49
C VAL A 416 3.76 -35.80 -15.65
N ILE A 417 4.26 -34.66 -16.17
CA ILE A 417 5.35 -34.64 -17.15
C ILE A 417 6.58 -35.37 -16.57
N GLY A 418 6.97 -35.03 -15.33
CA GLY A 418 8.14 -35.62 -14.68
C GLY A 418 8.02 -37.14 -14.53
N LEU A 419 6.85 -37.64 -14.15
CA LEU A 419 6.58 -39.08 -14.02
C LEU A 419 6.61 -39.77 -15.39
N GLY A 420 5.97 -39.19 -16.42
CA GLY A 420 5.97 -39.75 -17.77
C GLY A 420 7.41 -39.86 -18.33
N LEU A 421 8.24 -38.83 -18.15
CA LEU A 421 9.65 -38.84 -18.55
C LEU A 421 10.49 -39.83 -17.74
N TYR A 422 10.22 -39.96 -16.42
CA TYR A 422 10.96 -40.87 -15.57
C TYR A 422 10.68 -42.36 -15.89
N PHE A 423 9.43 -42.72 -16.21
CA PHE A 423 9.03 -44.07 -16.58
C PHE A 423 9.10 -44.35 -18.07
N ASP A 424 9.61 -43.41 -18.86
CA ASP A 424 9.68 -43.50 -20.34
C ASP A 424 8.31 -43.77 -20.98
N ASP A 425 7.24 -43.25 -20.36
CA ASP A 425 5.86 -43.36 -20.86
C ASP A 425 5.44 -42.07 -21.58
N ALA A 426 5.51 -42.13 -22.91
CA ALA A 426 5.13 -41.02 -23.78
C ALA A 426 3.67 -40.58 -23.56
N THR A 427 2.76 -41.50 -23.27
CA THR A 427 1.33 -41.20 -23.08
C THR A 427 1.13 -40.31 -21.85
N THR A 428 1.69 -40.70 -20.71
CA THR A 428 1.65 -39.93 -19.47
C THR A 428 2.35 -38.58 -19.63
N ALA A 429 3.51 -38.55 -20.30
CA ALA A 429 4.23 -37.31 -20.58
C ALA A 429 3.39 -36.34 -21.43
N ASN A 430 2.80 -36.82 -22.53
CA ASN A 430 1.95 -36.03 -23.41
C ASN A 430 0.71 -35.49 -22.69
N CYS A 431 0.02 -36.29 -21.87
CA CYS A 431 -1.08 -35.82 -21.02
C CYS A 431 -0.65 -34.68 -20.10
N GLY A 432 0.53 -34.80 -19.46
CA GLY A 432 1.11 -33.77 -18.64
C GLY A 432 1.40 -32.47 -19.41
N TRP A 433 1.99 -32.57 -20.61
CA TRP A 433 2.26 -31.41 -21.47
C TRP A 433 0.99 -30.69 -21.92
N ILE A 434 -0.04 -31.45 -22.36
CA ILE A 434 -1.34 -30.88 -22.78
C ILE A 434 -2.00 -30.18 -21.58
N LEU A 435 -2.04 -30.82 -20.41
CA LEU A 435 -2.64 -30.27 -19.22
C LEU A 435 -1.93 -28.99 -18.77
N SER A 436 -0.60 -29.04 -18.63
CA SER A 436 0.19 -27.89 -18.20
C SER A 436 0.20 -26.75 -19.23
N GLY A 437 0.45 -27.08 -20.49
CA GLY A 437 0.55 -26.09 -21.58
C GLY A 437 -0.79 -25.42 -21.86
N GLY A 438 -1.87 -26.21 -22.00
CA GLY A 438 -3.22 -25.69 -22.20
C GLY A 438 -3.67 -24.81 -21.04
N SER A 439 -3.41 -25.24 -19.82
CA SER A 439 -3.72 -24.45 -18.61
C SER A 439 -2.90 -23.17 -18.53
N LEU A 440 -1.62 -23.16 -18.93
CA LEU A 440 -0.77 -21.96 -18.95
C LEU A 440 -1.24 -20.96 -20.01
N VAL A 441 -1.62 -21.41 -21.18
CA VAL A 441 -2.20 -20.56 -22.23
C VAL A 441 -3.51 -19.96 -21.74
N LEU A 442 -4.41 -20.78 -21.18
CA LEU A 442 -5.68 -20.31 -20.62
C LEU A 442 -5.46 -19.27 -19.51
N TRP A 443 -4.54 -19.53 -18.57
CA TRP A 443 -4.18 -18.58 -17.53
C TRP A 443 -3.70 -17.24 -18.09
N THR A 444 -2.91 -17.27 -19.16
CA THR A 444 -2.40 -16.07 -19.84
C THR A 444 -3.54 -15.27 -20.45
N LEU A 445 -4.45 -15.95 -21.17
CA LEU A 445 -5.63 -15.32 -21.79
C LEU A 445 -6.55 -14.71 -20.73
N LEU A 446 -6.85 -15.44 -19.65
CA LEU A 446 -7.67 -14.95 -18.55
C LEU A 446 -7.01 -13.75 -17.84
N SER A 447 -5.69 -13.77 -17.70
CA SER A 447 -4.93 -12.65 -17.12
C SER A 447 -4.92 -11.39 -18.01
N LEU A 448 -4.98 -11.54 -19.32
CA LEU A 448 -5.14 -10.43 -20.25
C LEU A 448 -6.58 -9.90 -20.24
N ALA A 449 -7.57 -10.80 -20.26
CA ALA A 449 -8.98 -10.44 -20.17
C ALA A 449 -9.29 -9.69 -18.87
N SER A 450 -8.82 -10.19 -17.72
CA SER A 450 -9.05 -9.52 -16.42
C SER A 450 -8.44 -8.11 -16.33
N ARG A 451 -7.38 -7.81 -17.09
CA ARG A 451 -6.81 -6.46 -17.19
C ARG A 451 -7.63 -5.50 -18.05
N ALA A 452 -8.41 -6.02 -18.99
CA ALA A 452 -9.30 -5.19 -19.80
C ALA A 452 -10.53 -4.71 -19.01
N PHE A 453 -10.93 -5.46 -17.98
CA PHE A 453 -12.06 -5.18 -17.12
C PHE A 453 -11.56 -4.82 -15.72
N THR A 454 -11.18 -3.58 -15.46
CA THR A 454 -10.79 -3.12 -14.12
C THR A 454 -12.02 -2.90 -13.25
N PRO A 455 -12.08 -3.46 -12.01
CA PRO A 455 -13.13 -3.14 -11.07
C PRO A 455 -13.03 -1.67 -10.66
N ARG A 456 -14.16 -0.97 -10.61
CA ARG A 456 -14.22 0.42 -10.17
C ARG A 456 -14.48 0.51 -8.66
N ILE A 457 -15.21 -0.46 -8.11
CA ILE A 457 -15.49 -0.59 -6.68
C ILE A 457 -14.49 -1.58 -6.08
N SER A 458 -13.89 -1.23 -4.95
CA SER A 458 -13.05 -2.16 -4.20
C SER A 458 -13.90 -3.32 -3.67
N PRO A 459 -13.47 -4.60 -3.83
CA PRO A 459 -14.19 -5.76 -3.29
C PRO A 459 -14.41 -5.69 -1.77
N GLU A 460 -13.50 -5.04 -1.05
CA GLU A 460 -13.58 -4.83 0.41
C GLU A 460 -14.80 -4.01 0.83
N LEU A 461 -15.37 -3.20 -0.08
CA LEU A 461 -16.57 -2.40 0.16
C LEU A 461 -17.87 -3.15 -0.17
N LEU A 462 -17.79 -4.27 -0.88
CA LEU A 462 -18.96 -5.08 -1.27
C LEU A 462 -19.39 -6.09 -0.19
N GLY A 463 -18.70 -6.12 0.98
CA GLY A 463 -19.13 -6.89 2.14
C GLY A 463 -19.08 -8.40 1.90
N GLU A 464 -17.93 -8.97 1.63
CA GLU A 464 -17.72 -10.39 1.89
C GLU A 464 -17.61 -10.58 3.40
N ASP A 465 -18.68 -11.14 3.99
CA ASP A 465 -18.72 -11.71 5.34
C ASP A 465 -17.85 -12.99 5.43
#